data_784a82b28850fd1f5523f8962994521d
#
_entry.id   784a82b28850fd1f5523f8962994521d
#
_cell.length_a   1.000
_cell.length_b   1.000
_cell.length_c   1.000
_cell.angle_alpha   90.00
_cell.angle_beta   90.00
_cell.angle_gamma   90.00
#
_symmetry.space_group_name_H-M   'P 1'
#
loop_
_entity.id
_entity.type
_entity.pdbx_description
1 polymer ?
#
loop_
_entity_poly.entity_id
_entity_poly.type
_entity_poly.pdbx_seq_one_letter_code
_entity_poly.pdbx_strand_id
1 'polypeptide(L)'
;MDDLSRAMSTSALNVKHLDIEFPFKDKYNNFINGKYVAPKSGQYFENPTPISGEVLCEIARSNEEDVNLALDAAHAAFPKWGKTSLTERANMLNKIADIMESNVNLLAAAETLSLIHI
;
A
#
# COMPACT_ATOMS: atom_id res chain seq x y z
N MET A 1 -21.52 11.14 7.56
CA MET A 1 -21.88 9.73 7.86
C MET A 1 -20.65 8.82 7.99
N ASP A 2 -19.46 9.33 7.67
CA ASP A 2 -18.26 8.49 7.50
C ASP A 2 -17.38 8.30 8.75
N ASP A 3 -17.46 9.21 9.71
CA ASP A 3 -16.58 9.19 10.88
C ASP A 3 -16.98 8.13 11.94
N LEU A 4 -18.27 7.83 12.06
CA LEU A 4 -18.77 6.80 12.96
C LEU A 4 -18.50 5.37 12.44
N SER A 5 -18.56 5.15 11.13
CA SER A 5 -18.22 3.87 10.49
C SER A 5 -16.72 3.54 10.67
N ARG A 6 -15.86 4.53 10.51
CA ARG A 6 -14.43 4.40 10.70
C ARG A 6 -14.05 4.12 12.17
N ALA A 7 -14.70 4.79 13.11
CA ALA A 7 -14.47 4.55 14.54
C ALA A 7 -14.90 3.14 14.99
N MET A 8 -15.91 2.56 14.35
CA MET A 8 -16.38 1.19 14.65
C MET A 8 -15.42 0.14 14.07
N SER A 9 -14.90 0.36 12.86
CA SER A 9 -13.92 -0.55 12.22
C SER A 9 -12.63 -0.68 13.05
N THR A 10 -12.09 0.44 13.53
CA THR A 10 -10.84 0.45 14.34
C THR A 10 -11.02 -0.24 15.69
N SER A 11 -12.23 -0.23 16.27
CA SER A 11 -12.51 -0.87 17.56
C SER A 11 -12.63 -2.40 17.45
N ALA A 12 -13.12 -2.89 16.33
CA ALA A 12 -13.34 -4.32 16.10
C ALA A 12 -12.03 -5.08 15.84
N LEU A 13 -11.03 -4.43 15.22
CA LEU A 13 -9.73 -5.04 14.94
C LEU A 13 -8.79 -5.10 16.16
N ASN A 14 -9.20 -4.54 17.31
CA ASN A 14 -8.51 -4.60 18.61
C ASN A 14 -7.01 -4.28 18.57
N VAL A 15 -6.60 -3.37 17.67
CA VAL A 15 -5.20 -2.91 17.55
C VAL A 15 -4.84 -1.82 18.58
N LYS A 16 -5.81 -1.38 19.39
CA LYS A 16 -5.60 -0.35 20.44
C LYS A 16 -4.52 -0.70 21.45
N HIS A 17 -4.30 -1.99 21.71
CA HIS A 17 -3.27 -2.46 22.65
C HIS A 17 -1.86 -2.32 22.08
N LEU A 18 -1.70 -2.08 20.78
CA LEU A 18 -0.41 -1.90 20.13
C LEU A 18 0.06 -0.44 20.14
N ASP A 19 -0.77 0.50 20.61
CA ASP A 19 -0.52 1.95 20.58
C ASP A 19 -0.06 2.46 19.20
N ILE A 20 -0.65 1.88 18.15
CA ILE A 20 -0.31 2.15 16.74
C ILE A 20 -1.53 2.78 16.07
N GLU A 21 -1.31 3.85 15.32
CA GLU A 21 -2.31 4.42 14.44
C GLU A 21 -2.71 3.39 13.38
N PHE A 22 -4.01 3.33 13.04
CA PHE A 22 -4.53 2.39 12.04
C PHE A 22 -3.79 2.58 10.70
N PRO A 23 -3.11 1.54 10.17
CA PRO A 23 -2.12 1.72 9.12
C PRO A 23 -2.70 1.96 7.73
N PHE A 24 -4.01 1.75 7.55
CA PHE A 24 -4.64 1.82 6.23
C PHE A 24 -5.34 3.15 5.98
N LYS A 25 -5.24 3.61 4.72
CA LYS A 25 -6.09 4.66 4.16
C LYS A 25 -7.42 4.04 3.73
N ASP A 26 -8.45 4.86 3.62
CA ASP A 26 -9.77 4.38 3.17
C ASP A 26 -9.72 3.91 1.71
N LYS A 27 -8.84 4.49 0.88
CA LYS A 27 -8.74 4.20 -0.55
C LYS A 27 -7.30 4.27 -1.06
N TYR A 28 -6.94 3.31 -1.89
CA TYR A 28 -5.63 3.23 -2.56
C TYR A 28 -5.76 3.34 -4.07
N ASN A 29 -5.03 4.27 -4.64
CA ASN A 29 -4.86 4.47 -6.07
C ASN A 29 -3.61 3.72 -6.58
N ASN A 30 -3.50 3.59 -7.91
CA ASN A 30 -2.29 3.10 -8.55
C ASN A 30 -1.13 4.05 -8.31
N PHE A 31 0.08 3.54 -8.08
CA PHE A 31 1.29 4.35 -8.02
C PHE A 31 2.07 4.18 -9.31
N ILE A 32 2.00 5.19 -10.21
CA ILE A 32 2.61 5.14 -11.54
C ILE A 32 3.42 6.42 -11.76
N ASN A 33 4.66 6.28 -12.22
CA ASN A 33 5.55 7.40 -12.53
C ASN A 33 5.70 8.38 -11.37
N GLY A 34 5.86 7.88 -10.14
CA GLY A 34 6.06 8.68 -8.94
C GLY A 34 4.81 9.38 -8.39
N LYS A 35 3.61 9.04 -8.90
CA LYS A 35 2.34 9.67 -8.49
C LYS A 35 1.26 8.65 -8.23
N TYR A 36 0.34 8.99 -7.32
CA TYR A 36 -0.90 8.23 -7.13
C TYR A 36 -1.93 8.68 -8.18
N VAL A 37 -2.41 7.74 -8.99
CA VAL A 37 -3.38 7.98 -10.06
C VAL A 37 -4.58 7.06 -9.91
N ALA A 38 -5.78 7.59 -10.07
CA ALA A 38 -7.00 6.79 -10.06
C ALA A 38 -7.00 5.78 -11.22
N PRO A 39 -7.64 4.60 -11.07
CA PRO A 39 -7.78 3.66 -12.17
C PRO A 39 -8.58 4.29 -13.31
N LYS A 40 -8.22 3.99 -14.55
CA LYS A 40 -8.86 4.55 -15.75
C LYS A 40 -10.36 4.27 -15.83
N SER A 41 -10.76 3.11 -15.35
CA SER A 41 -12.18 2.73 -15.24
C SER A 41 -12.94 3.48 -14.14
N GLY A 42 -12.24 4.14 -13.21
CA GLY A 42 -12.83 4.71 -11.99
C GLY A 42 -13.34 3.65 -11.00
N GLN A 43 -13.08 2.36 -11.24
CA GLN A 43 -13.59 1.27 -10.40
C GLN A 43 -12.61 0.92 -9.30
N TYR A 44 -13.19 0.52 -8.14
CA TYR A 44 -12.46 0.04 -6.96
C TYR A 44 -13.12 -1.25 -6.47
N PHE A 45 -12.42 -1.98 -5.63
CA PHE A 45 -12.96 -3.13 -4.92
C PHE A 45 -12.56 -3.08 -3.45
N GLU A 46 -13.41 -3.63 -2.61
CA GLU A 46 -13.18 -3.74 -1.18
C GLU A 46 -12.11 -4.78 -0.86
N ASN A 47 -11.26 -4.46 0.11
CA ASN A 47 -10.25 -5.37 0.65
C ASN A 47 -10.61 -5.68 2.11
N PRO A 48 -11.35 -6.76 2.38
CA PRO A 48 -11.70 -7.15 3.73
C PRO A 48 -10.52 -7.80 4.47
N THR A 49 -10.46 -7.59 5.80
CA THR A 49 -9.55 -8.38 6.62
C THR A 49 -10.07 -9.81 6.78
N PRO A 50 -9.21 -10.82 6.64
CA PRO A 50 -9.60 -12.20 6.88
C PRO A 50 -9.90 -12.51 8.35
N ILE A 51 -9.49 -11.65 9.29
CA ILE A 51 -9.69 -11.85 10.73
C ILE A 51 -11.17 -11.68 11.11
N SER A 52 -11.83 -10.62 10.65
CA SER A 52 -13.22 -10.29 11.02
C SER A 52 -14.17 -10.20 9.82
N GLY A 53 -13.65 -10.16 8.59
CA GLY A 53 -14.42 -9.90 7.38
C GLY A 53 -14.76 -8.44 7.15
N GLU A 54 -14.31 -7.53 8.03
CA GLU A 54 -14.54 -6.09 7.87
C GLU A 54 -13.67 -5.51 6.77
N VAL A 55 -14.17 -4.48 6.08
CA VAL A 55 -13.46 -3.80 5.01
C VAL A 55 -12.36 -2.92 5.60
N LEU A 56 -11.11 -3.20 5.24
CA LEU A 56 -9.95 -2.38 5.62
C LEU A 56 -9.82 -1.13 4.74
N CYS A 57 -10.00 -1.28 3.45
CA CYS A 57 -9.82 -0.22 2.47
C CYS A 57 -10.43 -0.61 1.11
N GLU A 58 -10.52 0.38 0.22
CA GLU A 58 -10.79 0.16 -1.20
C GLU A 58 -9.48 0.21 -2.01
N ILE A 59 -9.35 -0.68 -2.99
CA ILE A 59 -8.18 -0.78 -3.87
C ILE A 59 -8.61 -0.55 -5.32
N ALA A 60 -7.78 0.16 -6.09
CA ALA A 60 -8.01 0.41 -7.50
C ALA A 60 -8.19 -0.89 -8.29
N ARG A 61 -9.32 -1.02 -9.01
CA ARG A 61 -9.55 -2.10 -9.98
C ARG A 61 -8.97 -1.68 -11.32
N SER A 62 -7.70 -1.96 -11.50
CA SER A 62 -6.96 -1.61 -12.70
C SER A 62 -7.39 -2.47 -13.90
N ASN A 63 -7.31 -1.88 -15.08
CA ASN A 63 -7.55 -2.54 -16.36
C ASN A 63 -6.29 -2.52 -17.23
N GLU A 64 -6.41 -2.95 -18.49
CA GLU A 64 -5.31 -2.99 -19.46
C GLU A 64 -4.68 -1.61 -19.68
N GLU A 65 -5.48 -0.54 -19.70
CA GLU A 65 -4.96 0.82 -19.90
C GLU A 65 -4.05 1.24 -18.75
N ASP A 66 -4.42 0.90 -17.51
CA ASP A 66 -3.60 1.18 -16.31
C ASP A 66 -2.28 0.42 -16.35
N VAL A 67 -2.33 -0.85 -16.78
CA VAL A 67 -1.13 -1.70 -16.92
C VAL A 67 -0.20 -1.13 -17.99
N ASN A 68 -0.74 -0.72 -19.15
CA ASN A 68 0.04 -0.13 -20.21
C ASN A 68 0.72 1.17 -19.78
N LEU A 69 0.02 2.04 -19.04
CA LEU A 69 0.60 3.25 -18.46
C LEU A 69 1.76 2.95 -17.50
N ALA A 70 1.63 1.89 -16.70
CA ALA A 70 2.70 1.48 -15.79
C ALA A 70 3.92 0.93 -16.55
N LEU A 71 3.69 0.13 -17.60
CA LEU A 71 4.74 -0.40 -18.46
C LEU A 71 5.47 0.71 -19.21
N ASP A 72 4.74 1.68 -19.77
CA ASP A 72 5.33 2.83 -20.45
C ASP A 72 6.21 3.65 -19.53
N ALA A 73 5.76 3.88 -18.29
CA ALA A 73 6.54 4.57 -17.27
C ALA A 73 7.82 3.79 -16.90
N ALA A 74 7.74 2.47 -16.78
CA ALA A 74 8.89 1.61 -16.51
C ALA A 74 9.88 1.62 -17.67
N HIS A 75 9.42 1.51 -18.91
CA HIS A 75 10.26 1.59 -20.11
C HIS A 75 10.94 2.96 -20.24
N ALA A 76 10.24 4.04 -19.94
CA ALA A 76 10.83 5.39 -19.94
C ALA A 76 11.93 5.57 -18.87
N ALA A 77 11.79 4.92 -17.72
CA ALA A 77 12.78 4.97 -16.64
C ALA A 77 14.01 4.07 -16.89
N PHE A 78 13.86 2.99 -17.64
CA PHE A 78 14.87 1.95 -17.84
C PHE A 78 16.23 2.46 -18.32
N PRO A 79 16.35 3.35 -19.34
CA PRO A 79 17.66 3.80 -19.85
C PRO A 79 18.49 4.54 -18.80
N LYS A 80 17.84 5.31 -17.93
CA LYS A 80 18.51 6.01 -16.82
C LYS A 80 18.86 5.03 -15.71
N TRP A 81 17.93 4.18 -15.31
CA TRP A 81 18.13 3.18 -14.27
C TRP A 81 19.23 2.19 -14.62
N GLY A 82 19.27 1.74 -15.88
CA GLY A 82 20.30 0.83 -16.36
C GLY A 82 21.73 1.36 -16.25
N LYS A 83 21.90 2.69 -16.19
CA LYS A 83 23.21 3.36 -16.02
C LYS A 83 23.56 3.64 -14.55
N THR A 84 22.65 3.37 -13.60
CA THR A 84 22.88 3.58 -12.18
C THR A 84 23.96 2.61 -11.68
N SER A 85 24.95 3.12 -10.97
CA SER A 85 26.05 2.32 -10.44
C SER A 85 25.58 1.31 -9.38
N LEU A 86 26.37 0.25 -9.18
CA LEU A 86 26.10 -0.75 -8.13
C LEU A 86 26.05 -0.11 -6.74
N THR A 87 26.95 0.85 -6.48
CA THR A 87 27.00 1.58 -5.21
C THR A 87 25.73 2.38 -4.96
N GLU A 88 25.24 3.11 -5.97
CA GLU A 88 23.99 3.87 -5.82
C GLU A 88 22.79 2.96 -5.58
N ARG A 89 22.71 1.80 -6.26
CA ARG A 89 21.66 0.80 -6.03
C ARG A 89 21.72 0.23 -4.62
N ALA A 90 22.93 -0.12 -4.15
CA ALA A 90 23.14 -0.60 -2.79
C ALA A 90 22.70 0.44 -1.74
N ASN A 91 23.08 1.71 -1.94
CA ASN A 91 22.68 2.80 -1.05
C ASN A 91 21.16 3.00 -1.02
N MET A 92 20.47 2.85 -2.14
CA MET A 92 19.00 2.90 -2.19
C MET A 92 18.37 1.77 -1.38
N LEU A 93 18.89 0.54 -1.51
CA LEU A 93 18.40 -0.62 -0.74
C LEU A 93 18.63 -0.44 0.75
N ASN A 94 19.81 0.03 1.16
CA ASN A 94 20.09 0.34 2.56
C ASN A 94 19.12 1.39 3.11
N LYS A 95 18.87 2.46 2.36
CA LYS A 95 17.89 3.48 2.76
C LYS A 95 16.46 2.92 2.88
N ILE A 96 16.07 1.98 2.02
CA ILE A 96 14.78 1.29 2.16
C ILE A 96 14.76 0.48 3.46
N ALA A 97 15.83 -0.25 3.77
CA ALA A 97 15.95 -1.02 5.01
C ALA A 97 15.84 -0.13 6.26
N ASP A 98 16.52 1.01 6.29
CA ASP A 98 16.45 1.98 7.39
C ASP A 98 15.01 2.50 7.59
N ILE A 99 14.29 2.77 6.49
CA ILE A 99 12.90 3.22 6.54
C ILE A 99 11.99 2.10 7.07
N MET A 100 12.20 0.85 6.63
CA MET A 100 11.43 -0.29 7.11
C MET A 100 11.68 -0.52 8.62
N GLU A 101 12.92 -0.46 9.07
CA GLU A 101 13.28 -0.58 10.49
C GLU A 101 12.61 0.51 11.34
N SER A 102 12.62 1.75 10.86
CA SER A 102 11.96 2.88 11.53
C SER A 102 10.44 2.74 11.63
N ASN A 103 9.83 1.90 10.80
CA ASN A 103 8.38 1.69 10.72
C ASN A 103 7.99 0.22 11.01
N VAL A 104 8.84 -0.56 11.66
CA VAL A 104 8.65 -2.00 11.84
C VAL A 104 7.32 -2.34 12.54
N ASN A 105 6.92 -1.59 13.57
CA ASN A 105 5.67 -1.83 14.29
C ASN A 105 4.44 -1.59 13.40
N LEU A 106 4.47 -0.52 12.59
CA LEU A 106 3.40 -0.22 11.64
C LEU A 106 3.28 -1.30 10.56
N LEU A 107 4.42 -1.74 10.02
CA LEU A 107 4.47 -2.79 9.00
C LEU A 107 4.01 -4.13 9.57
N ALA A 108 4.42 -4.48 10.79
CA ALA A 108 3.98 -5.70 11.47
C ALA A 108 2.46 -5.70 11.73
N ALA A 109 1.90 -4.55 12.13
CA ALA A 109 0.46 -4.41 12.30
C ALA A 109 -0.29 -4.58 10.98
N ALA A 110 0.19 -3.95 9.90
CA ALA A 110 -0.41 -4.07 8.56
C ALA A 110 -0.37 -5.51 8.07
N GLU A 111 0.73 -6.21 8.24
CA GLU A 111 0.90 -7.61 7.87
C GLU A 111 -0.06 -8.52 8.66
N THR A 112 -0.14 -8.31 9.98
CA THR A 112 -1.05 -9.08 10.85
C THR A 112 -2.52 -8.92 10.46
N LEU A 113 -2.93 -7.70 10.09
CA LEU A 113 -4.31 -7.42 9.68
C LEU A 113 -4.66 -8.01 8.31
N SER A 114 -3.66 -8.23 7.45
CA SER A 114 -3.85 -8.75 6.09
C SER A 114 -3.73 -10.28 6.01
N LEU A 115 -3.18 -10.94 7.03
CA LEU A 115 -2.94 -12.38 7.05
C LEU A 115 -3.77 -13.09 8.12
N ILE A 116 -4.21 -14.32 7.81
CA ILE A 116 -4.74 -15.24 8.82
C ILE A 116 -3.56 -15.99 9.43
N HIS A 117 -3.37 -15.87 10.73
CA HIS A 117 -2.56 -16.84 11.48
C HIS A 117 -3.37 -18.14 11.64
N ILE A 118 -2.95 -19.11 10.91
CA ILE A 118 -3.44 -20.48 11.10
C ILE A 118 -2.61 -21.13 12.21
#